data_058c77e7522845312d97ab3f48850203
#
_entry.id   058c77e7522845312d97ab3f48850203
#
_cell.length_a   1.000
_cell.length_b   1.000
_cell.length_c   1.000
_cell.angle_alpha   90.00
_cell.angle_beta   90.00
_cell.angle_gamma   90.00
#
_symmetry.space_group_name_H-M   'P 1'
#
loop_
_entity.id
_entity.type
_entity.pdbx_description
1 polymer ?
#
loop_
_entity_poly.entity_id
_entity_poly.type
_entity_poly.pdbx_seq_one_letter_code
_entity_poly.pdbx_strand_id
1 'polypeptide(L)'
;MTFPSPVCRARRAFAAGALLLSVATAALAHNPVVECRQVSADTIQCRGAFSDGSLAPGVRLDVMSYDDKVLVSGKLDKSSMLSFKKPKGDFFVLFDAGPGHVVEVDHAEIVAGAAR
;
A
#
# COMPACT_ATOMS: atom_id res chain seq x y z
N MET A 1 25.83 -82.31 1.58
CA MET A 1 26.24 -80.98 2.14
C MET A 1 25.40 -79.94 1.49
N THR A 2 24.35 -79.46 2.17
CA THR A 2 23.48 -78.40 1.68
C THR A 2 23.82 -77.14 2.46
N PHE A 3 24.27 -76.13 1.75
CA PHE A 3 24.54 -74.79 2.37
C PHE A 3 23.22 -74.03 2.38
N PRO A 4 22.83 -73.48 3.54
CA PRO A 4 21.66 -72.61 3.56
C PRO A 4 22.02 -71.22 2.97
N SER A 5 21.25 -70.80 2.00
CA SER A 5 21.32 -69.46 1.46
C SER A 5 20.95 -68.39 2.46
N PRO A 6 21.71 -67.27 2.57
CA PRO A 6 21.29 -66.17 3.43
C PRO A 6 20.11 -65.42 2.82
N VAL A 7 19.01 -65.46 3.52
CA VAL A 7 17.82 -64.65 3.21
C VAL A 7 18.15 -63.18 3.44
N CYS A 8 18.37 -62.45 2.38
CA CYS A 8 18.45 -60.98 2.42
C CYS A 8 17.08 -60.43 2.87
N ARG A 9 16.97 -60.07 4.15
CA ARG A 9 15.85 -59.25 4.64
C ARG A 9 16.05 -57.84 4.11
N ALA A 10 15.34 -57.49 3.05
CA ALA A 10 15.20 -56.09 2.62
C ALA A 10 14.46 -55.30 3.71
N ARG A 11 15.21 -54.47 4.42
CA ARG A 11 14.64 -53.46 5.29
C ARG A 11 14.01 -52.40 4.41
N ARG A 12 12.70 -52.42 4.30
CA ARG A 12 11.95 -51.32 3.72
C ARG A 12 12.10 -50.09 4.65
N ALA A 13 12.96 -49.16 4.31
CA ALA A 13 13.00 -47.87 4.91
C ALA A 13 11.75 -47.08 4.49
N PHE A 14 10.79 -46.98 5.37
CA PHE A 14 9.70 -45.99 5.22
C PHE A 14 10.30 -44.60 5.41
N ALA A 15 10.56 -43.92 4.31
CA ALA A 15 10.84 -42.50 4.32
C ALA A 15 9.52 -41.77 4.61
N ALA A 16 9.32 -41.41 5.88
CA ALA A 16 8.26 -40.49 6.24
C ALA A 16 8.62 -39.11 5.70
N GLY A 17 8.09 -38.79 4.54
CA GLY A 17 8.14 -37.45 3.98
C GLY A 17 7.31 -36.52 4.84
N ALA A 18 7.95 -35.73 5.68
CA ALA A 18 7.30 -34.64 6.39
C ALA A 18 6.91 -33.59 5.33
N LEU A 19 5.64 -33.56 4.95
CA LEU A 19 5.06 -32.52 4.12
C LEU A 19 4.98 -31.27 4.98
N LEU A 20 5.99 -30.39 4.90
CA LEU A 20 5.97 -29.07 5.48
C LEU A 20 4.89 -28.26 4.73
N LEU A 21 3.69 -28.20 5.29
CA LEU A 21 2.70 -27.22 4.89
C LEU A 21 3.25 -25.83 5.26
N SER A 22 3.86 -25.16 4.31
CA SER A 22 4.15 -23.74 4.42
C SER A 22 2.81 -23.01 4.39
N VAL A 23 2.32 -22.63 5.58
CA VAL A 23 1.20 -21.71 5.70
C VAL A 23 1.74 -20.36 5.23
N ALA A 24 1.45 -20.01 3.98
CA ALA A 24 1.65 -18.66 3.49
C ALA A 24 0.66 -17.76 4.24
N THR A 25 1.15 -17.11 5.29
CA THR A 25 0.41 -16.00 5.88
C THR A 25 0.30 -14.94 4.80
N ALA A 26 -0.91 -14.74 4.26
CA ALA A 26 -1.18 -13.59 3.42
C ALA A 26 -0.89 -12.35 4.29
N ALA A 27 0.23 -11.68 4.00
CA ALA A 27 0.46 -10.36 4.55
C ALA A 27 -0.67 -9.49 4.01
N LEU A 28 -1.61 -9.10 4.87
CA LEU A 28 -2.61 -8.12 4.53
C LEU A 28 -1.85 -6.82 4.25
N ALA A 29 -1.62 -6.55 2.96
CA ALA A 29 -1.03 -5.29 2.54
C ALA A 29 -2.05 -4.20 2.90
N HIS A 30 -1.67 -3.29 3.80
CA HIS A 30 -2.44 -2.09 4.10
C HIS A 30 -2.41 -1.20 2.87
N ASN A 31 -3.50 -1.17 2.12
CA ASN A 31 -3.59 -0.34 0.93
C ASN A 31 -3.71 1.13 1.34
N PRO A 32 -2.91 2.02 0.75
CA PRO A 32 -3.05 3.45 0.97
C PRO A 32 -4.39 3.94 0.38
N VAL A 33 -5.02 4.85 1.10
CA VAL A 33 -6.26 5.51 0.70
C VAL A 33 -6.07 7.00 0.90
N VAL A 34 -6.44 7.78 -0.09
CA VAL A 34 -6.40 9.24 0.02
C VAL A 34 -7.71 9.82 -0.51
N GLU A 35 -8.26 10.78 0.23
CA GLU A 35 -9.44 11.54 -0.15
C GLU A 35 -9.08 13.01 -0.14
N CYS A 36 -9.38 13.71 -1.23
CA CYS A 36 -9.20 15.14 -1.36
C CYS A 36 -10.54 15.83 -1.60
N ARG A 37 -10.74 16.99 -0.97
CA ARG A 37 -11.94 17.82 -1.11
C ARG A 37 -11.55 19.27 -1.30
N GLN A 38 -12.29 19.99 -2.12
CA GLN A 38 -12.18 21.44 -2.21
C GLN A 38 -13.00 22.08 -1.09
N VAL A 39 -12.32 22.64 -0.10
CA VAL A 39 -12.95 23.19 1.12
C VAL A 39 -13.26 24.67 1.01
N SER A 40 -12.65 25.35 0.05
CA SER A 40 -12.95 26.75 -0.31
C SER A 40 -12.66 26.98 -1.81
N ALA A 41 -12.88 28.21 -2.28
CA ALA A 41 -12.65 28.56 -3.69
C ALA A 41 -11.20 28.28 -4.15
N ASP A 42 -10.23 28.37 -3.24
CA ASP A 42 -8.80 28.28 -3.54
C ASP A 42 -8.05 27.23 -2.70
N THR A 43 -8.73 26.47 -1.86
CA THR A 43 -8.09 25.52 -0.94
C THR A 43 -8.61 24.10 -1.12
N ILE A 44 -7.67 23.18 -1.24
CA ILE A 44 -7.93 21.73 -1.25
C ILE A 44 -7.37 21.15 0.04
N GLN A 45 -8.14 20.25 0.65
CA GLN A 45 -7.73 19.48 1.80
C GLN A 45 -7.74 18.00 1.46
N CYS A 46 -6.64 17.31 1.76
CA CYS A 46 -6.52 15.87 1.59
C CYS A 46 -6.35 15.18 2.93
N ARG A 47 -6.91 13.99 3.04
CA ARG A 47 -6.69 13.06 4.14
C ARG A 47 -6.16 11.76 3.60
N GLY A 48 -5.04 11.29 4.17
CA GLY A 48 -4.46 9.99 3.86
C GLY A 48 -4.70 9.01 5.00
N ALA A 49 -4.88 7.75 4.66
CA ALA A 49 -5.06 6.65 5.62
C ALA A 49 -4.67 5.33 4.96
N PHE A 50 -4.82 4.25 5.68
CA PHE A 50 -4.70 2.90 5.15
C PHE A 50 -6.05 2.17 5.23
N SER A 51 -6.20 1.11 4.45
CA SER A 51 -7.45 0.35 4.32
C SER A 51 -7.93 -0.30 5.63
N ASP A 52 -7.04 -0.48 6.60
CA ASP A 52 -7.37 -0.94 7.94
C ASP A 52 -7.86 0.17 8.87
N GLY A 53 -7.96 1.40 8.37
CA GLY A 53 -8.38 2.58 9.12
C GLY A 53 -7.26 3.28 9.87
N SER A 54 -6.03 2.78 9.82
CA SER A 54 -4.90 3.46 10.46
C SER A 54 -4.58 4.78 9.76
N LEU A 55 -4.14 5.75 10.55
CA LEU A 55 -3.71 7.05 10.04
C LEU A 55 -2.33 6.96 9.41
N ALA A 56 -2.00 7.96 8.59
CA ALA A 56 -0.73 8.07 7.87
C ALA A 56 0.02 9.38 8.18
N PRO A 57 0.23 9.76 9.47
CA PRO A 57 0.92 11.00 9.79
C PRO A 57 2.36 10.97 9.27
N GLY A 58 2.81 12.10 8.74
CA GLY A 58 4.17 12.25 8.21
C GLY A 58 4.40 11.62 6.83
N VAL A 59 3.41 10.95 6.26
CA VAL A 59 3.51 10.40 4.92
C VAL A 59 3.49 11.53 3.88
N ARG A 60 4.30 11.36 2.85
CA ARG A 60 4.47 12.35 1.79
C ARG A 60 3.23 12.45 0.92
N LEU A 61 2.83 13.69 0.64
CA LEU A 61 1.78 14.02 -0.30
C LEU A 61 2.25 15.19 -1.16
N ASP A 62 2.40 14.95 -2.44
CA ASP A 62 2.82 15.96 -3.40
C ASP A 62 1.65 16.31 -4.33
N VAL A 63 1.65 17.55 -4.82
CA VAL A 63 0.77 17.99 -5.90
C VAL A 63 1.63 18.17 -7.14
N MET A 64 1.28 17.46 -8.20
CA MET A 64 2.04 17.35 -9.42
C MET A 64 1.29 17.92 -10.61
N SER A 65 2.01 18.56 -11.53
CA SER A 65 1.47 18.83 -12.85
C SER A 65 1.68 17.64 -13.78
N TYR A 66 0.94 17.57 -14.87
CA TYR A 66 1.05 16.48 -15.85
C TYR A 66 2.32 16.53 -16.71
N ASP A 67 3.15 17.55 -16.56
CA ASP A 67 4.50 17.62 -17.09
C ASP A 67 5.59 17.31 -16.03
N ASP A 68 5.22 16.53 -15.02
CA ASP A 68 6.09 16.00 -13.97
C ASP A 68 6.76 17.05 -13.06
N LYS A 69 6.16 18.23 -12.95
CA LYS A 69 6.62 19.24 -11.99
C LYS A 69 5.91 19.11 -10.65
N VAL A 70 6.68 19.21 -9.57
CA VAL A 70 6.15 19.30 -8.22
C VAL A 70 5.65 20.73 -7.99
N LEU A 71 4.34 20.89 -7.83
CA LEU A 71 3.70 22.19 -7.57
C LEU A 71 3.65 22.48 -6.07
N VAL A 72 3.37 21.45 -5.27
CA VAL A 72 3.38 21.50 -3.81
C VAL A 72 4.00 20.20 -3.29
N SER A 73 4.92 20.30 -2.36
CA SER A 73 5.45 19.14 -1.65
C SER A 73 5.14 19.28 -0.17
N GLY A 74 4.55 18.23 0.42
CA GLY A 74 4.17 18.25 1.81
C GLY A 74 4.15 16.88 2.46
N LYS A 75 3.84 16.90 3.74
CA LYS A 75 3.64 15.70 4.56
C LYS A 75 2.34 15.85 5.33
N LEU A 76 1.63 14.74 5.50
CA LEU A 76 0.43 14.73 6.32
C LEU A 76 0.76 15.08 7.78
N ASP A 77 -0.11 15.86 8.40
CA ASP A 77 0.00 16.25 9.80
C ASP A 77 -0.35 15.09 10.75
N LYS A 78 -0.40 15.37 12.05
CA LYS A 78 -0.74 14.37 13.08
C LYS A 78 -2.14 13.79 12.93
N SER A 79 -3.04 14.50 12.25
CA SER A 79 -4.40 14.06 11.92
C SER A 79 -4.50 13.42 10.54
N SER A 80 -3.36 13.17 9.89
CA SER A 80 -3.27 12.66 8.52
C SER A 80 -3.89 13.58 7.48
N MET A 81 -3.80 14.88 7.69
CA MET A 81 -4.38 15.91 6.84
C MET A 81 -3.29 16.79 6.24
N LEU A 82 -3.55 17.29 5.04
CA LEU A 82 -2.77 18.34 4.40
C LEU A 82 -3.70 19.25 3.61
N SER A 83 -3.57 20.54 3.79
CA SER A 83 -4.26 21.54 2.98
C SER A 83 -3.27 22.30 2.13
N PHE A 84 -3.66 22.61 0.90
CA PHE A 84 -2.84 23.35 -0.04
C PHE A 84 -3.69 24.27 -0.92
N LYS A 85 -3.05 25.29 -1.48
CA LYS A 85 -3.69 26.17 -2.43
C LYS A 85 -3.95 25.43 -3.75
N LYS A 86 -5.19 25.51 -4.23
CA LYS A 86 -5.57 24.91 -5.51
C LYS A 86 -4.73 25.48 -6.65
N PRO A 87 -4.01 24.64 -7.41
CA PRO A 87 -3.31 25.07 -8.61
C PRO A 87 -4.26 25.64 -9.66
N LYS A 88 -3.77 26.55 -10.49
CA LYS A 88 -4.58 27.17 -11.56
C LYS A 88 -4.81 26.26 -12.76
N GLY A 89 -3.90 25.32 -13.02
CA GLY A 89 -3.97 24.37 -14.13
C GLY A 89 -4.37 22.98 -13.67
N ASP A 90 -4.31 22.04 -14.60
CA ASP A 90 -4.54 20.64 -14.33
C ASP A 90 -3.42 20.07 -13.44
N PHE A 91 -3.78 19.23 -12.50
CA PHE A 91 -2.86 18.61 -11.55
C PHE A 91 -3.40 17.26 -11.07
N PHE A 92 -2.55 16.50 -10.42
CA PHE A 92 -2.93 15.34 -9.64
C PHE A 92 -2.23 15.35 -8.29
N VAL A 93 -2.82 14.69 -7.33
CA VAL A 93 -2.25 14.51 -6.00
C VAL A 93 -1.58 13.15 -5.94
N LEU A 94 -0.34 13.11 -5.50
CA LEU A 94 0.45 11.90 -5.34
C LEU A 94 0.65 11.62 -3.85
N PHE A 95 -0.02 10.58 -3.35
CA PHE A 95 0.17 10.09 -1.99
C PHE A 95 1.16 8.93 -2.02
N ASP A 96 2.34 9.12 -1.45
CA ASP A 96 3.44 8.18 -1.50
C ASP A 96 3.74 7.63 -0.09
N ALA A 97 3.19 6.46 0.19
CA ALA A 97 3.43 5.73 1.43
C ALA A 97 4.55 4.67 1.30
N GLY A 98 5.37 4.78 0.25
CA GLY A 98 6.50 3.90 0.00
C GLY A 98 6.29 2.96 -1.20
N PRO A 99 7.31 2.16 -1.56
CA PRO A 99 7.27 1.29 -2.72
C PRO A 99 6.04 0.35 -2.71
N GLY A 100 5.27 0.38 -3.81
CA GLY A 100 4.04 -0.38 -3.92
C GLY A 100 2.83 0.18 -3.18
N HIS A 101 2.97 1.35 -2.53
CA HIS A 101 1.93 2.00 -1.74
C HIS A 101 1.74 3.46 -2.18
N VAL A 102 1.52 3.66 -3.47
CA VAL A 102 1.33 4.97 -4.09
C VAL A 102 -0.09 5.07 -4.63
N VAL A 103 -0.75 6.20 -4.37
CA VAL A 103 -2.08 6.52 -4.89
C VAL A 103 -2.06 7.89 -5.55
N GLU A 104 -2.66 7.98 -6.72
CA GLU A 104 -2.88 9.24 -7.43
C GLU A 104 -4.36 9.61 -7.41
N VAL A 105 -4.64 10.89 -7.24
CA VAL A 105 -5.99 11.47 -7.34
C VAL A 105 -5.97 12.57 -8.39
N ASP A 106 -6.70 12.36 -9.46
CA ASP A 106 -6.86 13.38 -10.50
C ASP A 106 -7.66 14.57 -9.97
N HIS A 107 -7.29 15.78 -10.37
CA HIS A 107 -8.00 17.00 -9.97
C HIS A 107 -9.48 16.98 -10.32
N ALA A 108 -9.87 16.29 -11.40
CA ALA A 108 -11.27 16.15 -11.81
C ALA A 108 -12.11 15.30 -10.85
N GLU A 109 -11.48 14.47 -10.02
CA GLU A 109 -12.14 13.65 -9.01
C GLU A 109 -12.38 14.42 -7.70
N ILE A 110 -11.77 15.59 -7.55
CA ILE A 110 -11.86 16.40 -6.33
C ILE A 110 -13.14 17.21 -6.35
N VAL A 111 -14.07 16.89 -5.45
CA VAL A 111 -15.35 17.58 -5.32
C VAL A 111 -15.37 18.49 -4.08
N ALA A 112 -16.34 19.39 -4.01
CA ALA A 112 -16.52 20.28 -2.87
C ALA A 112 -16.94 19.52 -1.61
N GLY A 113 -16.51 20.01 -0.44
CA GLY A 113 -16.84 19.47 0.87
C GLY A 113 -15.61 19.37 1.78
N ALA A 114 -15.77 18.80 2.97
CA ALA A 114 -14.66 18.49 3.86
C ALA A 114 -14.15 17.07 3.62
N ALA A 115 -12.83 16.85 3.69
CA ALA A 115 -12.24 15.52 3.69
C ALA A 115 -12.63 14.78 4.99
N ARG A 116 -13.04 13.54 4.86
CA ARG A 116 -13.55 12.72 5.98
C ARG A 116 -12.52 11.74 6.49
#